data_e4e34aa58fe343a7c5ff3852b7b20704
#
_entry.id   e4e34aa58fe343a7c5ff3852b7b20704
#
_cell.length_a   1.000
_cell.length_b   1.000
_cell.length_c   1.000
_cell.angle_alpha   90.00
_cell.angle_beta   90.00
_cell.angle_gamma   90.00
#
_symmetry.space_group_name_H-M   'P 1'
#
loop_
_entity.id
_entity.type
_entity.pdbx_description
1 polymer ?
#
loop_
_entity_poly.entity_id
_entity_poly.type
_entity_poly.pdbx_seq_one_letter_code
_entity_poly.pdbx_strand_id
1 'polypeptide(L)'
;MSRIKEAFQNGKAFIPFITCGDPDLGTTKEIVKVMVDNGADLVELGIPFSDPTAEGPVIQGANLRALKGGVTTDKIFDMVAELRKEVTVPMVFMTYANVVYSYGIEQFAKRAAEVGMDGLILPDVPFEEKEEFAPAFREQGMDLISLIAPTSHERIAMIAKEAEGFVYCVSSLGVTGMRNVITTDVGAMVKLVKEASDIPAAIGFGISNPEQAANMAEKSDGVIVGSAIVKLVEKYGKEAPSHVAEFVKSMKDAVRES
;
A
#
# COMPACT_ATOMS: atom_id res chain seq x y z
N MET A 1 -4.87 -7.29 18.25
CA MET A 1 -4.85 -5.83 17.94
C MET A 1 -3.97 -5.69 16.70
N SER A 2 -4.45 -5.02 15.68
CA SER A 2 -3.70 -4.89 14.43
C SER A 2 -2.38 -4.14 14.66
N ARG A 3 -1.28 -4.65 14.10
CA ARG A 3 0.03 -3.98 14.12
C ARG A 3 0.08 -2.75 13.20
N ILE A 4 -0.87 -2.61 12.29
CA ILE A 4 -0.93 -1.48 11.35
C ILE A 4 -0.95 -0.14 12.09
N LYS A 5 -1.66 -0.05 13.23
CA LYS A 5 -1.69 1.17 14.04
C LYS A 5 -0.32 1.57 14.61
N GLU A 6 0.60 0.64 14.78
CA GLU A 6 1.96 0.91 15.26
C GLU A 6 2.74 1.80 14.29
N ALA A 7 2.47 1.69 12.99
CA ALA A 7 3.11 2.50 11.95
C ALA A 7 2.84 4.01 12.10
N PHE A 8 1.77 4.39 12.80
CA PHE A 8 1.34 5.79 12.99
C PHE A 8 1.64 6.34 14.40
N GLN A 9 2.29 5.57 15.27
CA GLN A 9 2.54 5.99 16.66
C GLN A 9 3.75 6.90 16.84
N ASN A 10 4.72 6.81 15.93
CA ASN A 10 6.00 7.52 16.03
C ASN A 10 6.09 8.74 15.11
N GLY A 11 4.97 9.38 14.83
CA GLY A 11 4.88 10.51 13.90
C GLY A 11 4.22 10.13 12.58
N LYS A 12 4.52 10.87 11.51
CA LYS A 12 3.95 10.63 10.19
C LYS A 12 4.50 9.35 9.57
N ALA A 13 3.60 8.45 9.15
CA ALA A 13 3.97 7.20 8.52
C ALA A 13 4.45 7.40 7.07
N PHE A 14 5.54 6.72 6.70
CA PHE A 14 5.97 6.56 5.31
C PHE A 14 5.68 5.13 4.85
N ILE A 15 4.87 4.99 3.81
CA ILE A 15 4.33 3.72 3.32
C ILE A 15 4.74 3.51 1.86
N PRO A 16 5.87 2.83 1.59
CA PRO A 16 6.28 2.48 0.23
C PRO A 16 5.50 1.27 -0.30
N PHE A 17 5.20 1.30 -1.60
CA PHE A 17 4.61 0.20 -2.36
C PHE A 17 5.60 -0.36 -3.38
N ILE A 18 5.60 -1.68 -3.55
CA ILE A 18 6.28 -2.37 -4.66
C ILE A 18 5.43 -3.50 -5.22
N THR A 19 5.65 -3.87 -6.49
CA THR A 19 5.08 -5.07 -7.11
C THR A 19 5.96 -6.28 -6.80
N CYS A 20 5.40 -7.31 -6.20
CA CYS A 20 6.12 -8.55 -5.89
C CYS A 20 6.53 -9.28 -7.16
N GLY A 21 7.82 -9.65 -7.23
CA GLY A 21 8.38 -10.39 -8.35
C GLY A 21 8.85 -9.53 -9.53
N ASP A 22 8.87 -8.23 -9.39
CA ASP A 22 9.46 -7.30 -10.35
C ASP A 22 10.85 -6.86 -9.85
N PRO A 23 11.96 -7.18 -10.51
CA PRO A 23 12.11 -8.08 -11.66
C PRO A 23 12.07 -9.57 -11.26
N ASP A 24 12.26 -9.91 -10.00
CA ASP A 24 12.16 -11.26 -9.41
C ASP A 24 11.92 -11.18 -7.89
N LEU A 25 11.51 -12.31 -7.25
CA LEU A 25 11.21 -12.36 -5.82
C LEU A 25 12.44 -12.17 -4.92
N GLY A 26 13.64 -12.54 -5.39
CA GLY A 26 14.87 -12.31 -4.66
C GLY A 26 15.15 -10.81 -4.52
N THR A 27 15.09 -10.09 -5.65
CA THR A 27 15.24 -8.63 -5.67
C THR A 27 14.13 -7.94 -4.87
N THR A 28 12.88 -8.43 -4.93
CA THR A 28 11.78 -7.93 -4.09
C THR A 28 12.12 -8.00 -2.61
N LYS A 29 12.66 -9.13 -2.12
CA LYS A 29 13.08 -9.27 -0.71
C LYS A 29 14.11 -8.23 -0.32
N GLU A 30 15.13 -8.03 -1.13
CA GLU A 30 16.18 -7.05 -0.86
C GLU A 30 15.63 -5.62 -0.84
N ILE A 31 14.71 -5.30 -1.77
CA ILE A 31 14.03 -3.99 -1.80
C ILE A 31 13.23 -3.77 -0.52
N VAL A 32 12.44 -4.75 -0.06
CA VAL A 32 11.68 -4.60 1.19
C VAL A 32 12.60 -4.34 2.37
N LYS A 33 13.71 -5.08 2.49
CA LYS A 33 14.69 -4.88 3.57
C LYS A 33 15.25 -3.46 3.55
N VAL A 34 15.75 -3.00 2.41
CA VAL A 34 16.31 -1.64 2.33
C VAL A 34 15.26 -0.54 2.54
N MET A 35 14.00 -0.75 2.16
CA MET A 35 12.92 0.17 2.48
C MET A 35 12.71 0.29 3.99
N VAL A 36 12.68 -0.83 4.70
CA VAL A 36 12.53 -0.86 6.16
C VAL A 36 13.75 -0.26 6.87
N ASP A 37 14.96 -0.60 6.46
CA ASP A 37 16.21 -0.08 7.01
C ASP A 37 16.33 1.45 6.82
N ASN A 38 15.66 2.00 5.81
CA ASN A 38 15.64 3.44 5.52
C ASN A 38 14.37 4.16 5.97
N GLY A 39 13.55 3.51 6.80
CA GLY A 39 12.50 4.17 7.57
C GLY A 39 11.08 4.01 7.03
N ALA A 40 10.79 2.95 6.27
CA ALA A 40 9.42 2.55 6.01
C ALA A 40 8.74 2.11 7.32
N ASP A 41 7.58 2.68 7.62
CA ASP A 41 6.81 2.35 8.83
C ASP A 41 5.80 1.23 8.59
N LEU A 42 5.36 1.07 7.35
CA LEU A 42 4.52 -0.01 6.83
C LEU A 42 4.90 -0.23 5.35
N VAL A 43 4.82 -1.46 4.86
CA VAL A 43 5.12 -1.78 3.45
C VAL A 43 3.89 -2.34 2.76
N GLU A 44 3.56 -1.81 1.58
CA GLU A 44 2.55 -2.39 0.69
C GLU A 44 3.20 -3.31 -0.33
N LEU A 45 2.72 -4.54 -0.39
CA LEU A 45 3.18 -5.58 -1.31
C LEU A 45 2.10 -5.86 -2.36
N GLY A 46 2.32 -5.39 -3.58
CA GLY A 46 1.44 -5.63 -4.71
C GLY A 46 1.53 -7.07 -5.21
N ILE A 47 0.45 -7.84 -5.15
CA ILE A 47 0.35 -9.12 -5.83
C ILE A 47 -0.01 -8.84 -7.29
N PRO A 48 0.83 -9.22 -8.27
CA PRO A 48 0.61 -8.86 -9.66
C PRO A 48 -0.66 -9.49 -10.23
N PHE A 49 -1.38 -8.70 -11.04
CA PHE A 49 -2.58 -9.11 -11.73
C PHE A 49 -2.52 -8.70 -13.20
N SER A 50 -3.08 -9.51 -14.09
CA SER A 50 -3.02 -9.29 -15.55
C SER A 50 -3.90 -8.14 -16.03
N ASP A 51 -5.01 -7.87 -15.31
CA ASP A 51 -6.07 -6.96 -15.75
C ASP A 51 -6.41 -5.89 -14.71
N PRO A 52 -5.42 -5.11 -14.21
CA PRO A 52 -5.62 -4.13 -13.15
C PRO A 52 -6.44 -2.93 -13.65
N THR A 53 -7.50 -2.58 -12.91
CA THR A 53 -8.41 -1.48 -13.27
C THR A 53 -8.06 -0.15 -12.61
N ALA A 54 -7.31 -0.17 -11.51
CA ALA A 54 -6.98 1.02 -10.71
C ALA A 54 -5.52 1.49 -10.88
N GLU A 55 -4.72 0.85 -11.72
CA GLU A 55 -3.29 1.10 -11.86
C GLU A 55 -2.92 1.78 -13.17
N GLY A 56 -1.93 2.67 -13.09
CA GLY A 56 -1.34 3.32 -14.25
C GLY A 56 -0.23 2.49 -14.92
N PRO A 57 0.31 2.97 -16.05
CA PRO A 57 1.21 2.20 -16.92
C PRO A 57 2.49 1.71 -16.23
N VAL A 58 3.00 2.42 -15.23
CA VAL A 58 4.21 2.04 -14.49
C VAL A 58 3.98 0.74 -13.71
N ILE A 59 2.91 0.68 -12.92
CA ILE A 59 2.57 -0.50 -12.12
C ILE A 59 2.07 -1.63 -13.01
N GLN A 60 1.28 -1.33 -14.05
CA GLN A 60 0.89 -2.33 -15.06
C GLN A 60 2.12 -3.00 -15.71
N GLY A 61 3.15 -2.20 -16.05
CA GLY A 61 4.41 -2.72 -16.59
C GLY A 61 5.12 -3.65 -15.61
N ALA A 62 5.14 -3.31 -14.31
CA ALA A 62 5.71 -4.15 -13.25
C ALA A 62 4.94 -5.48 -13.11
N ASN A 63 3.61 -5.43 -13.09
CA ASN A 63 2.76 -6.62 -13.07
C ASN A 63 3.08 -7.57 -14.24
N LEU A 64 3.19 -7.01 -15.44
CA LEU A 64 3.54 -7.81 -16.64
C LEU A 64 4.94 -8.43 -16.53
N ARG A 65 5.95 -7.72 -16.02
CA ARG A 65 7.30 -8.27 -15.81
C ARG A 65 7.28 -9.40 -14.79
N ALA A 66 6.62 -9.19 -13.66
CA ALA A 66 6.49 -10.21 -12.60
C ALA A 66 5.77 -11.48 -13.10
N LEU A 67 4.61 -11.31 -13.76
CA LEU A 67 3.85 -12.45 -14.32
C LEU A 67 4.65 -13.21 -15.38
N LYS A 68 5.36 -12.52 -16.27
CA LYS A 68 6.27 -13.15 -17.25
C LYS A 68 7.40 -13.92 -16.57
N GLY A 69 7.86 -13.47 -15.40
CA GLY A 69 8.84 -14.15 -14.55
C GLY A 69 8.28 -15.41 -13.84
N GLY A 70 6.99 -15.72 -14.03
CA GLY A 70 6.35 -16.90 -13.45
C GLY A 70 6.05 -16.78 -11.96
N VAL A 71 5.82 -15.55 -11.49
CA VAL A 71 5.36 -15.29 -10.12
C VAL A 71 3.93 -15.78 -9.94
N THR A 72 3.67 -16.42 -8.79
CA THR A 72 2.35 -16.87 -8.36
C THR A 72 2.08 -16.39 -6.94
N THR A 73 0.82 -16.36 -6.53
CA THR A 73 0.42 -15.98 -5.18
C THR A 73 1.10 -16.84 -4.11
N ASP A 74 1.21 -18.15 -4.32
CA ASP A 74 1.92 -19.06 -3.38
C ASP A 74 3.40 -18.70 -3.22
N LYS A 75 4.10 -18.42 -4.33
CA LYS A 75 5.50 -17.98 -4.27
C LYS A 75 5.67 -16.65 -3.53
N ILE A 76 4.68 -15.76 -3.62
CA ILE A 76 4.67 -14.50 -2.85
C ILE A 76 4.46 -14.79 -1.37
N PHE A 77 3.54 -15.68 -1.00
CA PHE A 77 3.38 -16.09 0.39
C PHE A 77 4.66 -16.70 0.96
N ASP A 78 5.33 -17.57 0.22
CA ASP A 78 6.59 -18.19 0.66
C ASP A 78 7.69 -17.13 0.83
N MET A 79 7.77 -16.15 -0.08
CA MET A 79 8.69 -15.00 0.03
C MET A 79 8.40 -14.19 1.30
N VAL A 80 7.13 -13.90 1.60
CA VAL A 80 6.74 -13.14 2.80
C VAL A 80 7.09 -13.90 4.07
N ALA A 81 6.87 -15.22 4.10
CA ALA A 81 7.25 -16.07 5.24
C ALA A 81 8.75 -15.99 5.55
N GLU A 82 9.59 -15.86 4.51
CA GLU A 82 11.02 -15.61 4.70
C GLU A 82 11.31 -14.19 5.19
N LEU A 83 10.66 -13.17 4.60
CA LEU A 83 10.82 -11.78 5.00
C LEU A 83 10.48 -11.55 6.47
N ARG A 84 9.42 -12.18 6.98
CA ARG A 84 8.97 -12.05 8.37
C ARG A 84 9.98 -12.51 9.41
N LYS A 85 11.00 -13.27 9.03
CA LYS A 85 12.09 -13.64 9.94
C LYS A 85 13.01 -12.45 10.27
N GLU A 86 13.02 -11.41 9.43
CA GLU A 86 13.91 -10.24 9.53
C GLU A 86 13.12 -8.92 9.63
N VAL A 87 11.95 -8.83 8.99
CA VAL A 87 11.13 -7.62 8.90
C VAL A 87 10.02 -7.63 9.94
N THR A 88 10.01 -6.65 10.83
CA THR A 88 9.04 -6.53 11.93
C THR A 88 7.92 -5.50 11.67
N VAL A 89 8.13 -4.52 10.78
CA VAL A 89 7.10 -3.52 10.46
C VAL A 89 5.84 -4.16 9.87
N PRO A 90 4.67 -3.55 10.01
CA PRO A 90 3.45 -4.03 9.37
C PRO A 90 3.61 -4.16 7.86
N MET A 91 3.04 -5.21 7.29
CA MET A 91 2.96 -5.39 5.84
C MET A 91 1.53 -5.67 5.41
N VAL A 92 1.07 -5.02 4.35
CA VAL A 92 -0.26 -5.24 3.77
C VAL A 92 -0.13 -5.67 2.32
N PHE A 93 -0.98 -6.60 1.89
CA PHE A 93 -1.10 -6.89 0.47
C PHE A 93 -1.99 -5.86 -0.22
N MET A 94 -1.68 -5.58 -1.48
CA MET A 94 -2.55 -4.89 -2.40
C MET A 94 -2.76 -5.76 -3.64
N THR A 95 -4.01 -6.09 -3.94
CA THR A 95 -4.37 -6.88 -5.11
C THR A 95 -5.83 -6.64 -5.49
N TYR A 96 -6.36 -7.42 -6.42
CA TYR A 96 -7.73 -7.30 -6.94
C TYR A 96 -8.63 -8.42 -6.41
N ALA A 97 -9.92 -8.15 -6.31
CA ALA A 97 -10.92 -9.11 -5.83
C ALA A 97 -10.84 -10.46 -6.56
N ASN A 98 -10.63 -10.43 -7.88
CA ASN A 98 -10.51 -11.63 -8.69
C ASN A 98 -9.36 -12.55 -8.22
N VAL A 99 -8.22 -12.01 -7.82
CA VAL A 99 -7.06 -12.80 -7.34
C VAL A 99 -7.42 -13.52 -6.04
N VAL A 100 -8.03 -12.81 -5.09
CA VAL A 100 -8.45 -13.36 -3.79
C VAL A 100 -9.57 -14.37 -3.97
N TYR A 101 -10.57 -14.05 -4.80
CA TYR A 101 -11.71 -14.92 -5.09
C TYR A 101 -11.28 -16.22 -5.77
N SER A 102 -10.39 -16.14 -6.76
CA SER A 102 -9.87 -17.32 -7.49
C SER A 102 -8.99 -18.21 -6.60
N TYR A 103 -8.32 -17.67 -5.60
CA TYR A 103 -7.56 -18.43 -4.61
C TYR A 103 -8.48 -19.10 -3.57
N GLY A 104 -9.65 -18.53 -3.35
CA GLY A 104 -10.58 -18.83 -2.26
C GLY A 104 -10.37 -17.86 -1.10
N ILE A 105 -11.40 -17.06 -0.77
CA ILE A 105 -11.31 -15.93 0.17
C ILE A 105 -10.76 -16.39 1.53
N GLU A 106 -11.36 -17.43 2.12
CA GLU A 106 -10.94 -17.96 3.42
C GLU A 106 -9.53 -18.55 3.39
N GLN A 107 -9.20 -19.24 2.30
CA GLN A 107 -7.88 -19.86 2.12
C GLN A 107 -6.80 -18.77 1.95
N PHE A 108 -7.09 -17.72 1.20
CA PHE A 108 -6.18 -16.58 1.03
C PHE A 108 -5.96 -15.87 2.36
N ALA A 109 -7.04 -15.55 3.10
CA ALA A 109 -6.96 -14.87 4.39
C ALA A 109 -6.14 -15.70 5.41
N LYS A 110 -6.42 -17.00 5.51
CA LYS A 110 -5.68 -17.92 6.37
C LYS A 110 -4.19 -17.95 6.00
N ARG A 111 -3.87 -18.14 4.72
CA ARG A 111 -2.48 -18.22 4.27
C ARG A 111 -1.73 -16.91 4.47
N ALA A 112 -2.38 -15.76 4.20
CA ALA A 112 -1.82 -14.43 4.45
C ALA A 112 -1.49 -14.22 5.93
N ALA A 113 -2.38 -14.61 6.84
CA ALA A 113 -2.15 -14.52 8.27
C ALA A 113 -1.01 -15.45 8.74
N GLU A 114 -0.96 -16.71 8.25
CA GLU A 114 0.10 -17.67 8.57
C GLU A 114 1.50 -17.14 8.21
N VAL A 115 1.63 -16.42 7.09
CA VAL A 115 2.91 -15.80 6.70
C VAL A 115 3.15 -14.45 7.37
N GLY A 116 2.21 -13.96 8.19
CA GLY A 116 2.37 -12.78 9.01
C GLY A 116 2.00 -11.45 8.33
N MET A 117 1.08 -11.46 7.36
CA MET A 117 0.50 -10.23 6.84
C MET A 117 -0.44 -9.59 7.86
N ASP A 118 -0.58 -8.27 7.79
CA ASP A 118 -1.36 -7.47 8.75
C ASP A 118 -2.68 -6.98 8.13
N GLY A 119 -2.78 -6.96 6.80
CA GLY A 119 -3.99 -6.49 6.13
C GLY A 119 -3.97 -6.69 4.62
N LEU A 120 -5.09 -6.27 4.02
CA LEU A 120 -5.32 -6.33 2.57
C LEU A 120 -5.95 -5.03 2.08
N ILE A 121 -5.57 -4.61 0.88
CA ILE A 121 -6.17 -3.52 0.11
C ILE A 121 -6.75 -4.10 -1.18
N LEU A 122 -8.04 -3.88 -1.43
CA LEU A 122 -8.75 -4.26 -2.65
C LEU A 122 -9.31 -3.00 -3.32
N PRO A 123 -8.60 -2.41 -4.32
CA PRO A 123 -9.00 -1.12 -4.90
C PRO A 123 -10.25 -1.21 -5.79
N ASP A 124 -10.64 -2.39 -6.20
CA ASP A 124 -11.80 -2.67 -7.04
C ASP A 124 -13.04 -3.13 -6.25
N VAL A 125 -12.95 -3.25 -4.92
CA VAL A 125 -14.09 -3.58 -4.06
C VAL A 125 -14.66 -2.30 -3.45
N PRO A 126 -15.87 -1.88 -3.83
CA PRO A 126 -16.54 -0.74 -3.21
C PRO A 126 -16.92 -1.03 -1.76
N PHE A 127 -17.07 0.02 -0.97
CA PHE A 127 -17.37 -0.08 0.46
C PHE A 127 -18.61 -0.95 0.75
N GLU A 128 -19.61 -0.89 -0.10
CA GLU A 128 -20.86 -1.63 0.05
C GLU A 128 -20.70 -3.14 -0.13
N GLU A 129 -19.63 -3.58 -0.80
CA GLU A 129 -19.33 -4.99 -1.09
C GLU A 129 -18.22 -5.55 -0.19
N LYS A 130 -17.64 -4.72 0.70
CA LYS A 130 -16.52 -5.13 1.56
C LYS A 130 -16.84 -6.35 2.42
N GLU A 131 -18.10 -6.51 2.83
CA GLU A 131 -18.52 -7.62 3.70
C GLU A 131 -18.50 -9.00 3.00
N GLU A 132 -18.26 -9.04 1.69
CA GLU A 132 -17.95 -10.30 1.00
C GLU A 132 -16.56 -10.84 1.37
N PHE A 133 -15.61 -9.96 1.69
CA PHE A 133 -14.22 -10.29 2.01
C PHE A 133 -13.89 -10.12 3.50
N ALA A 134 -14.32 -9.03 4.11
CA ALA A 134 -13.89 -8.60 5.44
C ALA A 134 -14.05 -9.65 6.55
N PRO A 135 -15.14 -10.46 6.62
CA PRO A 135 -15.28 -11.46 7.68
C PRO A 135 -14.12 -12.46 7.72
N ALA A 136 -13.68 -12.97 6.57
CA ALA A 136 -12.57 -13.93 6.50
C ALA A 136 -11.25 -13.34 7.01
N PHE A 137 -10.98 -12.06 6.71
CA PHE A 137 -9.77 -11.37 7.16
C PHE A 137 -9.84 -11.02 8.64
N ARG A 138 -10.98 -10.55 9.16
CA ARG A 138 -11.20 -10.27 10.58
C ARG A 138 -11.03 -11.53 11.44
N GLU A 139 -11.52 -12.69 10.98
CA GLU A 139 -11.34 -13.96 11.67
C GLU A 139 -9.86 -14.32 11.85
N GLN A 140 -9.01 -13.92 10.91
CA GLN A 140 -7.57 -14.11 10.98
C GLN A 140 -6.83 -12.95 11.67
N GLY A 141 -7.53 -11.94 12.18
CA GLY A 141 -6.95 -10.77 12.85
C GLY A 141 -6.25 -9.78 11.92
N MET A 142 -6.59 -9.80 10.64
CA MET A 142 -6.11 -8.88 9.62
C MET A 142 -7.14 -7.80 9.31
N ASP A 143 -6.66 -6.60 8.94
CA ASP A 143 -7.50 -5.48 8.57
C ASP A 143 -7.76 -5.46 7.05
N LEU A 144 -9.01 -5.19 6.65
CA LEU A 144 -9.34 -4.83 5.26
C LEU A 144 -9.35 -3.31 5.13
N ILE A 145 -8.32 -2.76 4.50
CA ILE A 145 -8.08 -1.31 4.42
C ILE A 145 -9.06 -0.65 3.47
N SER A 146 -9.78 0.36 3.96
CA SER A 146 -10.74 1.10 3.16
C SER A 146 -10.09 2.24 2.36
N LEU A 147 -10.48 2.38 1.09
CA LEU A 147 -10.07 3.50 0.25
C LEU A 147 -11.15 4.59 0.25
N ILE A 148 -10.72 5.85 0.33
CA ILE A 148 -11.56 7.02 0.16
C ILE A 148 -11.04 7.83 -1.01
N ALA A 149 -11.91 8.04 -1.99
CA ALA A 149 -11.70 8.94 -3.12
C ALA A 149 -12.46 10.25 -2.90
N PRO A 150 -12.16 11.34 -3.64
CA PRO A 150 -12.95 12.57 -3.60
C PRO A 150 -14.41 12.30 -3.97
N THR A 151 -15.29 12.39 -2.99
CA THR A 151 -16.74 12.07 -3.10
C THR A 151 -17.54 12.90 -2.08
N SER A 152 -18.82 12.55 -1.81
CA SER A 152 -19.65 13.27 -0.85
C SER A 152 -19.14 13.15 0.59
N HIS A 153 -19.41 14.18 1.41
CA HIS A 153 -19.02 14.22 2.82
C HIS A 153 -19.63 13.05 3.61
N GLU A 154 -20.90 12.72 3.32
CA GLU A 154 -21.62 11.63 3.98
C GLU A 154 -20.95 10.28 3.71
N ARG A 155 -20.50 10.04 2.45
CA ARG A 155 -19.83 8.81 2.08
C ARG A 155 -18.46 8.70 2.74
N ILE A 156 -17.68 9.79 2.79
CA ILE A 156 -16.40 9.83 3.48
C ILE A 156 -16.59 9.49 4.97
N ALA A 157 -17.55 10.13 5.63
CA ALA A 157 -17.81 9.90 7.05
C ALA A 157 -18.30 8.47 7.33
N MET A 158 -19.13 7.89 6.46
CA MET A 158 -19.59 6.52 6.57
C MET A 158 -18.43 5.52 6.50
N ILE A 159 -17.57 5.65 5.49
CA ILE A 159 -16.41 4.78 5.31
C ILE A 159 -15.44 4.92 6.50
N ALA A 160 -15.14 6.15 6.93
CA ALA A 160 -14.19 6.41 8.01
C ALA A 160 -14.61 5.80 9.36
N LYS A 161 -15.91 5.78 9.66
CA LYS A 161 -16.45 5.21 10.91
C LYS A 161 -16.27 3.69 11.01
N GLU A 162 -16.27 3.00 9.88
CA GLU A 162 -16.18 1.55 9.82
C GLU A 162 -14.82 1.04 9.31
N ALA A 163 -13.88 1.95 9.04
CA ALA A 163 -12.56 1.60 8.54
C ALA A 163 -11.71 0.90 9.59
N GLU A 164 -10.83 0.01 9.14
CA GLU A 164 -9.90 -0.77 9.94
C GLU A 164 -8.46 -0.37 9.59
N GLY A 165 -7.52 -0.52 10.53
CA GLY A 165 -6.11 -0.19 10.33
C GLY A 165 -5.88 1.29 10.07
N PHE A 166 -6.04 1.74 8.84
CA PHE A 166 -6.00 3.13 8.41
C PHE A 166 -6.93 3.37 7.20
N VAL A 167 -7.17 4.62 6.87
CA VAL A 167 -7.89 5.00 5.64
C VAL A 167 -6.89 5.41 4.56
N TYR A 168 -6.97 4.77 3.40
CA TYR A 168 -6.20 5.13 2.22
C TYR A 168 -6.93 6.25 1.45
N CYS A 169 -6.45 7.49 1.58
CA CYS A 169 -6.97 8.64 0.88
C CYS A 169 -6.33 8.75 -0.51
N VAL A 170 -7.09 8.48 -1.58
CA VAL A 170 -6.61 8.66 -2.94
C VAL A 170 -6.78 10.10 -3.40
N SER A 171 -5.72 10.70 -3.93
CA SER A 171 -5.71 12.12 -4.31
C SER A 171 -6.44 12.45 -5.61
N SER A 172 -6.98 11.45 -6.32
CA SER A 172 -7.74 11.68 -7.55
C SER A 172 -8.66 10.53 -7.91
N LEU A 173 -9.72 10.84 -8.64
CA LEU A 173 -10.55 9.85 -9.36
C LEU A 173 -9.79 9.43 -10.62
N GLY A 174 -9.08 8.32 -10.59
CA GLY A 174 -8.33 7.80 -11.74
C GLY A 174 -7.28 6.77 -11.34
N VAL A 175 -6.46 6.38 -12.30
CA VAL A 175 -5.41 5.37 -12.10
C VAL A 175 -4.17 5.95 -11.42
N THR A 176 -3.36 5.09 -10.83
CA THR A 176 -2.06 5.44 -10.22
C THR A 176 -1.10 6.04 -11.24
N GLY A 177 -0.17 6.88 -10.81
CA GLY A 177 0.86 7.46 -11.67
C GLY A 177 1.52 8.67 -11.02
N MET A 178 2.73 9.02 -11.48
CA MET A 178 3.42 10.24 -11.06
C MET A 178 2.72 11.46 -11.63
N ARG A 179 2.47 12.48 -10.81
CA ARG A 179 1.83 13.73 -11.21
C ARG A 179 2.68 14.94 -10.80
N ASN A 180 2.75 15.93 -11.67
CA ASN A 180 3.44 17.17 -11.38
C ASN A 180 2.57 18.11 -10.50
N VAL A 181 1.25 18.00 -10.57
CA VAL A 181 0.30 18.82 -9.81
C VAL A 181 -0.84 17.92 -9.30
N ILE A 182 -1.10 18.00 -8.00
CA ILE A 182 -2.26 17.38 -7.35
C ILE A 182 -3.32 18.47 -7.19
N THR A 183 -4.39 18.40 -7.97
CA THR A 183 -5.45 19.43 -8.02
C THR A 183 -6.59 19.21 -7.01
N THR A 184 -6.67 18.03 -6.42
CA THR A 184 -7.69 17.69 -5.42
C THR A 184 -7.31 18.26 -4.06
N ASP A 185 -8.25 18.86 -3.34
CA ASP A 185 -8.06 19.25 -1.95
C ASP A 185 -8.11 18.01 -1.03
N VAL A 186 -6.96 17.30 -0.99
CA VAL A 186 -6.80 16.10 -0.15
C VAL A 186 -6.85 16.44 1.33
N GLY A 187 -6.44 17.66 1.70
CA GLY A 187 -6.50 18.12 3.09
C GLY A 187 -7.93 18.23 3.60
N ALA A 188 -8.85 18.77 2.77
CA ALA A 188 -10.27 18.79 3.11
C ALA A 188 -10.84 17.37 3.29
N MET A 189 -10.41 16.41 2.46
CA MET A 189 -10.86 15.01 2.57
C MET A 189 -10.36 14.36 3.87
N VAL A 190 -9.08 14.53 4.21
CA VAL A 190 -8.52 14.02 5.48
C VAL A 190 -9.22 14.67 6.69
N LYS A 191 -9.52 15.96 6.63
CA LYS A 191 -10.28 16.65 7.69
C LYS A 191 -11.65 15.99 7.91
N LEU A 192 -12.39 15.66 6.85
CA LEU A 192 -13.67 14.97 6.96
C LEU A 192 -13.53 13.56 7.57
N VAL A 193 -12.45 12.83 7.25
CA VAL A 193 -12.15 11.56 7.91
C VAL A 193 -11.95 11.77 9.40
N LYS A 194 -11.14 12.76 9.80
CA LYS A 194 -10.84 13.07 11.20
C LYS A 194 -12.03 13.61 12.00
N GLU A 195 -12.96 14.28 11.36
CA GLU A 195 -14.22 14.69 11.98
C GLU A 195 -15.16 13.50 12.28
N ALA A 196 -15.02 12.41 11.51
CA ALA A 196 -15.85 11.22 11.63
C ALA A 196 -15.26 10.12 12.51
N SER A 197 -13.91 10.03 12.60
CA SER A 197 -13.20 8.93 13.27
C SER A 197 -11.76 9.34 13.63
N ASP A 198 -11.21 8.72 14.68
CA ASP A 198 -9.80 8.86 15.08
C ASP A 198 -8.84 7.95 14.27
N ILE A 199 -9.37 7.24 13.28
CA ILE A 199 -8.57 6.33 12.45
C ILE A 199 -7.47 7.11 11.71
N PRO A 200 -6.23 6.57 11.61
CA PRO A 200 -5.19 7.20 10.80
C PRO A 200 -5.61 7.32 9.32
N ALA A 201 -5.22 8.42 8.69
CA ALA A 201 -5.47 8.67 7.27
C ALA A 201 -4.16 8.89 6.55
N ALA A 202 -3.83 8.06 5.56
CA ALA A 202 -2.65 8.18 4.71
C ALA A 202 -3.03 8.61 3.30
N ILE A 203 -2.25 9.53 2.72
CA ILE A 203 -2.49 10.03 1.36
C ILE A 203 -1.60 9.28 0.38
N GLY A 204 -2.21 8.72 -0.67
CA GLY A 204 -1.53 8.10 -1.79
C GLY A 204 -1.88 8.74 -3.12
N PHE A 205 -1.18 8.30 -4.17
CA PHE A 205 -1.28 8.74 -5.56
C PHE A 205 -0.49 10.02 -5.92
N GLY A 206 0.40 9.87 -6.86
CA GLY A 206 1.09 10.96 -7.54
C GLY A 206 2.32 11.51 -6.80
N ILE A 207 2.59 11.08 -5.58
CA ILE A 207 3.76 11.52 -4.80
C ILE A 207 5.02 10.90 -5.43
N SER A 208 5.98 11.73 -5.82
CA SER A 208 7.15 11.29 -6.57
C SER A 208 8.47 11.94 -6.13
N ASN A 209 8.43 12.90 -5.20
CA ASN A 209 9.60 13.58 -4.67
C ASN A 209 9.41 13.99 -3.20
N PRO A 210 10.51 14.34 -2.48
CA PRO A 210 10.46 14.70 -1.07
C PRO A 210 9.56 15.91 -0.75
N GLU A 211 9.54 16.94 -1.59
CA GLU A 211 8.73 18.14 -1.40
C GLU A 211 7.23 17.80 -1.42
N GLN A 212 6.79 16.96 -2.37
CA GLN A 212 5.42 16.47 -2.42
C GLN A 212 5.09 15.60 -1.19
N ALA A 213 6.03 14.76 -0.74
CA ALA A 213 5.84 13.92 0.42
C ALA A 213 5.64 14.75 1.69
N ALA A 214 6.47 15.76 1.94
CA ALA A 214 6.32 16.69 3.05
C ALA A 214 4.97 17.40 3.01
N ASN A 215 4.59 17.95 1.86
CA ASN A 215 3.33 18.68 1.69
C ASN A 215 2.08 17.81 1.96
N MET A 216 2.14 16.52 1.64
CA MET A 216 1.05 15.59 1.93
C MET A 216 1.07 15.12 3.39
N ALA A 217 2.25 14.94 3.97
CA ALA A 217 2.41 14.56 5.37
C ALA A 217 1.90 15.65 6.34
N GLU A 218 2.09 16.93 6.04
CA GLU A 218 1.49 18.05 6.82
C GLU A 218 -0.04 17.91 6.97
N LYS A 219 -0.70 17.31 5.98
CA LYS A 219 -2.17 17.24 5.88
C LYS A 219 -2.75 15.90 6.31
N SER A 220 -1.91 14.93 6.66
CA SER A 220 -2.34 13.54 6.95
C SER A 220 -1.53 12.90 8.06
N ASP A 221 -1.83 11.66 8.41
CA ASP A 221 -1.04 10.86 9.34
C ASP A 221 0.06 10.06 8.63
N GLY A 222 0.06 10.02 7.30
CA GLY A 222 1.08 9.32 6.54
C GLY A 222 0.95 9.51 5.04
N VAL A 223 1.99 9.10 4.32
CA VAL A 223 2.06 9.19 2.86
C VAL A 223 2.42 7.84 2.25
N ILE A 224 1.81 7.55 1.10
CA ILE A 224 1.98 6.31 0.36
C ILE A 224 2.64 6.62 -0.98
N VAL A 225 3.73 5.91 -1.29
CA VAL A 225 4.56 6.15 -2.48
C VAL A 225 4.79 4.85 -3.22
N GLY A 226 4.22 4.73 -4.40
CA GLY A 226 4.31 3.52 -5.24
C GLY A 226 5.06 3.75 -6.55
N SER A 227 4.40 4.38 -7.51
CA SER A 227 4.89 4.48 -8.90
C SER A 227 6.31 5.01 -9.04
N ALA A 228 6.77 5.92 -8.17
CA ALA A 228 8.13 6.42 -8.19
C ALA A 228 9.16 5.33 -7.84
N ILE A 229 8.86 4.48 -6.85
CA ILE A 229 9.71 3.35 -6.45
C ILE A 229 9.71 2.28 -7.54
N VAL A 230 8.53 1.91 -8.05
CA VAL A 230 8.39 0.91 -9.13
C VAL A 230 9.14 1.36 -10.38
N LYS A 231 9.19 2.67 -10.68
CA LYS A 231 9.98 3.20 -11.78
C LYS A 231 11.51 3.07 -11.58
N LEU A 232 11.99 3.17 -10.33
CA LEU A 232 13.39 2.86 -10.03
C LEU A 232 13.68 1.39 -10.26
N VAL A 233 12.77 0.49 -9.86
CA VAL A 233 12.91 -0.95 -10.13
C VAL A 233 12.93 -1.23 -11.63
N GLU A 234 12.03 -0.62 -12.40
CA GLU A 234 12.03 -0.73 -13.86
C GLU A 234 13.37 -0.31 -14.49
N LYS A 235 13.94 0.80 -13.98
CA LYS A 235 15.18 1.38 -14.53
C LYS A 235 16.42 0.58 -14.19
N TYR A 236 16.53 0.08 -12.96
CA TYR A 236 17.76 -0.50 -12.43
C TYR A 236 17.70 -2.03 -12.27
N GLY A 237 16.53 -2.64 -12.42
CA GLY A 237 16.37 -4.09 -12.33
C GLY A 237 16.93 -4.65 -11.01
N LYS A 238 17.85 -5.60 -11.09
CA LYS A 238 18.46 -6.23 -9.91
C LYS A 238 19.36 -5.29 -9.09
N GLU A 239 19.80 -4.18 -9.66
CA GLU A 239 20.58 -3.15 -8.97
C GLU A 239 19.70 -2.09 -8.26
N ALA A 240 18.37 -2.22 -8.35
CA ALA A 240 17.41 -1.28 -7.77
C ALA A 240 17.52 -1.11 -6.24
N PRO A 241 17.89 -2.12 -5.41
CA PRO A 241 17.88 -1.96 -3.96
C PRO A 241 18.63 -0.73 -3.44
N SER A 242 19.84 -0.45 -3.94
CA SER A 242 20.63 0.72 -3.52
C SER A 242 19.95 2.04 -3.87
N HIS A 243 19.39 2.14 -5.07
CA HIS A 243 18.69 3.34 -5.53
C HIS A 243 17.35 3.56 -4.78
N VAL A 244 16.65 2.48 -4.45
CA VAL A 244 15.43 2.52 -3.64
C VAL A 244 15.77 2.96 -2.21
N ALA A 245 16.87 2.46 -1.62
CA ALA A 245 17.32 2.86 -0.29
C ALA A 245 17.53 4.38 -0.19
N GLU A 246 18.29 4.96 -1.13
CA GLU A 246 18.54 6.41 -1.18
C GLU A 246 17.24 7.20 -1.34
N PHE A 247 16.37 6.76 -2.24
CA PHE A 247 15.09 7.42 -2.47
C PHE A 247 14.18 7.36 -1.23
N VAL A 248 13.99 6.18 -0.64
CA VAL A 248 13.16 5.98 0.56
C VAL A 248 13.68 6.82 1.72
N LYS A 249 15.01 6.86 1.93
CA LYS A 249 15.60 7.69 2.95
C LYS A 249 15.26 9.17 2.75
N SER A 250 15.42 9.70 1.53
CA SER A 250 15.11 11.09 1.22
C SER A 250 13.64 11.44 1.44
N MET A 251 12.73 10.52 1.08
CA MET A 251 11.30 10.67 1.27
C MET A 251 10.92 10.65 2.76
N LYS A 252 11.48 9.69 3.53
CA LYS A 252 11.22 9.57 4.96
C LYS A 252 11.74 10.77 5.74
N ASP A 253 12.93 11.25 5.40
CA ASP A 253 13.50 12.44 6.04
C ASP A 253 12.56 13.64 5.85
N ALA A 254 12.06 13.88 4.63
CA ALA A 254 11.10 14.95 4.35
C ALA A 254 9.75 14.79 5.10
N VAL A 255 9.27 13.57 5.25
CA VAL A 255 8.03 13.27 5.99
C VAL A 255 8.18 13.49 7.50
N ARG A 256 9.40 13.31 8.05
CA ARG A 256 9.67 13.54 9.48
C ARG A 256 9.77 15.00 9.86
N GLU A 257 10.19 15.84 8.91
CA GLU A 257 10.39 17.28 9.12
C GLU A 257 9.09 18.10 8.92
N SER A 258 8.01 17.46 8.48
CA SER A 258 6.71 18.06 8.16
C SER A 258 5.75 18.18 9.36
#